data_26f3b389db6bfbcd3ab0a1eab841c5fc
#
_entry.id   26f3b389db6bfbcd3ab0a1eab841c5fc
#
_cell.length_a   1.000
_cell.length_b   1.000
_cell.length_c   1.000
_cell.angle_alpha   90.00
_cell.angle_beta   90.00
_cell.angle_gamma   90.00
#
_symmetry.space_group_name_H-M   'P 1'
#
loop_
_entity.id
_entity.type
_entity.pdbx_description
1 polymer ?
#
loop_
_entity_poly.entity_id
_entity_poly.type
_entity_poly.pdbx_seq_one_letter_code
_entity_poly.pdbx_strand_id
1 'polypeptide(L)'
;MKKEKNVRNRFIGLLLSLSALVLISSSGTPATNYLPEEKKESRKENAALSIDGPYILYRPDGSARVISVDKDKNVIDRTYETLPEDFSFRVTDHNGDYPFEVRLHPVSRPVWKAPRSEKVFVMSDPHGRMDCVVSLLRGNGVIDENLHWSFGGNHLVIIGDIFDRGKDATQIFWLVYKLEDEAEKAGGRVSFLLGNHETMVLADDLRYTKEKYKSLAEELGMRYPQLFGPDTELGRWLETRNTIEIIGSDLYVHAGLGRMFYDEDLSVSQVNEEISKALFMSKSERKALSPLT
;
A
#
# COMPACT_ATOMS: atom_id res chain seq x y z
N MET A 1 -30.27 11.50 -15.68
CA MET A 1 -29.42 11.07 -16.81
C MET A 1 -28.73 12.18 -17.61
N LYS A 2 -28.74 13.46 -17.21
CA LYS A 2 -28.10 14.58 -17.99
C LYS A 2 -26.94 15.27 -17.23
N LYS A 3 -26.53 14.83 -16.05
CA LYS A 3 -25.46 15.48 -15.27
C LYS A 3 -24.10 14.77 -15.31
N GLU A 4 -24.03 13.55 -15.81
CA GLU A 4 -22.74 12.81 -15.91
C GLU A 4 -21.92 13.15 -17.16
N LYS A 5 -22.52 13.72 -18.19
CA LYS A 5 -21.81 14.09 -19.43
C LYS A 5 -20.80 15.24 -19.31
N ASN A 6 -20.81 16.01 -18.21
CA ASN A 6 -19.89 17.14 -18.05
C ASN A 6 -18.50 16.77 -17.49
N VAL A 7 -18.28 15.55 -17.01
CA VAL A 7 -16.95 15.08 -16.60
C VAL A 7 -16.08 14.74 -17.82
N ARG A 8 -16.71 14.49 -18.97
CA ARG A 8 -16.07 14.02 -20.20
C ARG A 8 -15.10 15.03 -20.86
N ASN A 9 -15.19 16.31 -20.56
CA ASN A 9 -14.48 17.36 -21.31
C ASN A 9 -13.23 17.94 -20.60
N ARG A 10 -12.77 17.37 -19.48
CA ARG A 10 -11.58 17.87 -18.79
C ARG A 10 -10.41 16.85 -18.70
N PHE A 11 -10.49 15.75 -19.43
CA PHE A 11 -9.42 14.77 -19.53
C PHE A 11 -8.50 15.08 -20.71
N ILE A 12 -7.70 16.12 -20.61
CA ILE A 12 -6.56 16.32 -21.50
C ILE A 12 -5.33 16.46 -20.63
N GLY A 13 -4.50 15.44 -20.67
CA GLY A 13 -3.07 15.53 -20.42
C GLY A 13 -2.61 15.24 -19.00
N LEU A 14 -2.19 14.04 -18.73
CA LEU A 14 -0.86 13.76 -18.19
C LEU A 14 -0.57 12.26 -18.33
N LEU A 15 -0.17 11.87 -19.52
CA LEU A 15 0.60 10.66 -19.75
C LEU A 15 2.05 11.12 -19.85
N LEU A 16 2.85 10.90 -18.82
CA LEU A 16 4.30 10.79 -18.93
C LEU A 16 4.83 10.14 -17.65
N SER A 17 5.37 8.94 -17.83
CA SER A 17 6.33 8.36 -16.91
C SER A 17 7.51 9.31 -16.77
N LEU A 18 7.60 10.07 -15.67
CA LEU A 18 8.76 10.88 -15.38
C LEU A 18 9.21 10.62 -13.96
N SER A 19 10.37 9.96 -13.88
CA SER A 19 11.30 10.12 -12.78
C SER A 19 11.42 11.62 -12.45
N ALA A 20 11.09 12.02 -11.23
CA ALA A 20 11.16 13.41 -10.80
C ALA A 20 12.60 13.94 -10.93
N LEU A 21 12.83 14.80 -11.91
CA LEU A 21 14.03 15.62 -12.02
C LEU A 21 13.68 17.01 -11.49
N VAL A 22 14.14 17.34 -10.29
CA VAL A 22 14.08 18.72 -9.77
C VAL A 22 15.19 19.51 -10.45
N LEU A 23 14.82 20.43 -11.34
CA LEU A 23 15.74 21.41 -11.90
C LEU A 23 15.82 22.62 -10.97
N ILE A 24 16.94 22.72 -10.23
CA ILE A 24 17.39 23.98 -9.62
C ILE A 24 18.39 24.60 -10.59
N SER A 25 18.04 25.73 -11.19
CA SER A 25 18.97 26.50 -12.00
C SER A 25 19.89 27.33 -11.11
N SER A 26 21.18 27.01 -11.08
CA SER A 26 22.25 27.93 -10.74
C SER A 26 23.43 27.68 -11.67
N SER A 27 23.95 28.77 -12.22
CA SER A 27 25.04 28.85 -13.17
C SER A 27 26.34 28.25 -12.64
N GLY A 28 27.00 27.41 -13.43
CA GLY A 28 28.46 27.22 -13.36
C GLY A 28 28.92 25.78 -13.11
N THR A 29 29.64 25.25 -14.12
CA THR A 29 30.47 24.06 -14.21
C THR A 29 29.82 22.72 -14.54
N PRO A 30 30.35 21.92 -15.48
CA PRO A 30 29.75 20.67 -15.90
C PRO A 30 29.95 19.59 -14.84
N ALA A 31 28.88 19.21 -14.19
CA ALA A 31 28.85 18.02 -13.33
C ALA A 31 28.89 16.78 -14.21
N THR A 32 29.97 16.02 -14.13
CA THR A 32 30.09 14.64 -14.58
C THR A 32 28.94 13.82 -14.01
N ASN A 33 28.21 13.13 -14.89
CA ASN A 33 27.15 12.19 -14.56
C ASN A 33 27.69 11.07 -13.66
N TYR A 34 27.50 11.19 -12.36
CA TYR A 34 27.53 10.08 -11.44
C TYR A 34 26.08 9.68 -11.16
N LEU A 35 25.51 8.82 -12.02
CA LEU A 35 24.51 7.88 -11.57
C LEU A 35 25.27 6.89 -10.66
N PRO A 36 24.88 6.69 -9.40
CA PRO A 36 25.45 5.61 -8.63
C PRO A 36 25.15 4.33 -9.39
N GLU A 37 26.19 3.59 -9.78
CA GLU A 37 26.05 2.20 -10.22
C GLU A 37 25.27 1.50 -9.12
N GLU A 38 24.03 1.05 -9.43
CA GLU A 38 23.38 0.02 -8.65
C GLU A 38 24.35 -1.16 -8.62
N LYS A 39 25.08 -1.29 -7.51
CA LYS A 39 25.85 -2.50 -7.25
C LYS A 39 24.86 -3.64 -7.42
N LYS A 40 25.10 -4.49 -8.42
CA LYS A 40 24.49 -5.81 -8.54
C LYS A 40 24.83 -6.54 -7.23
N GLU A 41 23.96 -6.38 -6.21
CA GLU A 41 24.02 -7.21 -5.03
C GLU A 41 23.96 -8.67 -5.50
N SER A 42 25.02 -9.41 -5.19
CA SER A 42 25.12 -10.79 -5.58
C SER A 42 23.94 -11.57 -5.00
N ARG A 43 23.31 -12.42 -5.80
CA ARG A 43 22.15 -13.27 -5.46
C ARG A 43 22.28 -14.12 -4.19
N LYS A 44 23.38 -14.02 -3.42
CA LYS A 44 23.67 -14.82 -2.21
C LYS A 44 23.42 -14.11 -0.89
N GLU A 45 23.15 -12.81 -0.86
CA GLU A 45 22.93 -12.06 0.39
C GLU A 45 21.51 -12.15 0.96
N ASN A 46 20.59 -12.84 0.31
CA ASN A 46 19.19 -12.56 0.47
C ASN A 46 18.34 -13.60 1.22
N ALA A 47 18.90 -14.71 1.67
CA ALA A 47 18.17 -15.73 2.46
C ALA A 47 18.06 -15.40 3.97
N ALA A 48 18.49 -14.20 4.39
CA ALA A 48 18.45 -13.86 5.81
C ALA A 48 17.15 -13.12 6.15
N LEU A 49 16.40 -13.63 7.10
CA LEU A 49 15.31 -12.92 7.76
C LEU A 49 15.79 -11.56 8.28
N SER A 50 14.91 -10.59 8.33
CA SER A 50 15.08 -9.29 8.98
C SER A 50 13.79 -8.91 9.67
N ILE A 51 13.81 -7.89 10.52
CA ILE A 51 12.60 -7.38 11.19
C ILE A 51 11.44 -7.31 10.20
N ASP A 52 10.29 -7.90 10.56
CA ASP A 52 9.10 -7.93 9.72
C ASP A 52 7.83 -8.24 10.51
N GLY A 53 6.68 -7.90 9.92
CA GLY A 53 5.36 -8.12 10.53
C GLY A 53 4.92 -6.98 11.48
N PRO A 54 3.97 -7.27 12.40
CA PRO A 54 3.34 -8.58 12.55
C PRO A 54 2.38 -8.92 11.41
N TYR A 55 2.18 -10.21 11.18
CA TYR A 55 1.10 -10.75 10.37
C TYR A 55 0.06 -11.33 11.33
N ILE A 56 -1.20 -10.93 11.20
CA ILE A 56 -2.29 -11.35 12.08
C ILE A 56 -3.27 -12.16 11.24
N LEU A 57 -3.34 -13.46 11.55
CA LEU A 57 -4.17 -14.43 10.84
C LEU A 57 -5.30 -14.90 11.76
N TYR A 58 -6.53 -14.73 11.33
CA TYR A 58 -7.73 -15.19 12.05
C TYR A 58 -8.07 -16.61 11.66
N ARG A 59 -8.54 -17.40 12.62
CA ARG A 59 -8.96 -18.78 12.41
C ARG A 59 -10.46 -18.94 12.58
N PRO A 60 -11.07 -19.98 11.98
CA PRO A 60 -12.51 -20.24 12.10
C PRO A 60 -13.00 -20.47 13.52
N ASP A 61 -12.13 -20.90 14.44
CA ASP A 61 -12.44 -21.11 15.86
C ASP A 61 -12.44 -19.83 16.70
N GLY A 62 -12.18 -18.66 16.06
CA GLY A 62 -12.11 -17.36 16.71
C GLY A 62 -10.72 -17.00 17.25
N SER A 63 -9.77 -17.93 17.21
CA SER A 63 -8.38 -17.65 17.58
C SER A 63 -7.65 -16.83 16.52
N ALA A 64 -6.56 -16.18 16.92
CA ALA A 64 -5.69 -15.45 16.02
C ALA A 64 -4.23 -15.86 16.20
N ARG A 65 -3.53 -15.99 15.08
CA ARG A 65 -2.09 -16.23 15.02
C ARG A 65 -1.39 -14.92 14.70
N VAL A 66 -0.44 -14.50 15.51
CA VAL A 66 0.34 -13.27 15.34
C VAL A 66 1.79 -13.65 15.11
N ILE A 67 2.32 -13.33 13.94
CA ILE A 67 3.65 -13.72 13.47
C ILE A 67 4.48 -12.47 13.21
N SER A 68 5.70 -12.43 13.73
CA SER A 68 6.68 -11.38 13.45
C SER A 68 8.09 -11.91 13.41
N VAL A 69 9.01 -11.14 12.87
CA VAL A 69 10.46 -11.40 12.93
C VAL A 69 11.10 -10.30 13.75
N ASP A 70 11.85 -10.66 14.78
CA ASP A 70 12.53 -9.71 15.65
C ASP A 70 13.89 -9.23 15.08
N LYS A 71 14.56 -8.34 15.81
CA LYS A 71 15.89 -7.80 15.46
C LYS A 71 16.99 -8.87 15.40
N ASP A 72 16.83 -9.96 16.13
CA ASP A 72 17.76 -11.08 16.21
C ASP A 72 17.41 -12.17 15.16
N LYS A 73 16.47 -11.85 14.25
CA LYS A 73 15.98 -12.70 13.16
C LYS A 73 15.20 -13.94 13.63
N ASN A 74 14.71 -13.95 14.86
CA ASN A 74 13.86 -15.02 15.34
C ASN A 74 12.42 -14.80 14.84
N VAL A 75 11.81 -15.87 14.36
CA VAL A 75 10.38 -15.90 14.07
C VAL A 75 9.62 -16.03 15.39
N ILE A 76 8.83 -15.03 15.70
CA ILE A 76 7.94 -15.00 16.86
C ILE A 76 6.55 -15.37 16.35
N ASP A 77 6.02 -16.48 16.79
CA ASP A 77 4.73 -17.03 16.37
C ASP A 77 3.88 -17.30 17.61
N ARG A 78 2.83 -16.53 17.82
CA ARG A 78 1.95 -16.60 18.99
C ARG A 78 0.51 -16.83 18.56
N THR A 79 -0.17 -17.71 19.30
CA THR A 79 -1.62 -17.91 19.15
C THR A 79 -2.34 -17.30 20.35
N TYR A 80 -3.38 -16.52 20.06
CA TYR A 80 -4.31 -15.94 21.02
C TYR A 80 -5.66 -16.64 20.84
N GLU A 81 -6.28 -17.11 21.91
CA GLU A 81 -7.64 -17.68 21.85
C GLU A 81 -8.63 -16.64 21.37
N THR A 82 -8.45 -15.40 21.82
CA THR A 82 -9.19 -14.20 21.36
C THR A 82 -8.24 -13.02 21.44
N LEU A 83 -8.18 -12.17 20.41
CA LEU A 83 -7.46 -10.91 20.49
C LEU A 83 -8.22 -9.96 21.42
N PRO A 84 -7.53 -9.22 22.32
CA PRO A 84 -8.16 -8.13 23.07
C PRO A 84 -8.79 -7.10 22.14
N GLU A 85 -9.89 -6.48 22.57
CA GLU A 85 -10.59 -5.45 21.80
C GLU A 85 -9.71 -4.22 21.51
N ASP A 86 -8.73 -3.95 22.40
CA ASP A 86 -7.75 -2.88 22.27
C ASP A 86 -6.37 -3.36 21.88
N PHE A 87 -6.30 -4.50 21.14
CA PHE A 87 -5.03 -5.09 20.73
C PHE A 87 -4.17 -4.08 19.99
N SER A 88 -2.98 -3.85 20.52
CA SER A 88 -1.96 -2.99 19.93
C SER A 88 -0.60 -3.68 19.86
N PHE A 89 0.24 -3.23 18.96
CA PHE A 89 1.58 -3.78 18.75
C PHE A 89 2.52 -2.74 18.17
N ARG A 90 3.80 -2.96 18.40
CA ARG A 90 4.85 -2.11 17.85
C ARG A 90 5.31 -2.64 16.50
N VAL A 91 5.47 -1.72 15.56
CA VAL A 91 6.06 -1.93 14.23
C VAL A 91 7.32 -1.07 14.11
N THR A 92 8.29 -1.52 13.34
CA THR A 92 9.46 -0.73 12.93
C THR A 92 9.96 -1.24 11.58
N ASP A 93 10.69 -0.41 10.83
CA ASP A 93 11.31 -0.83 9.58
C ASP A 93 12.34 -1.96 9.80
N HIS A 94 12.87 -2.50 8.72
CA HIS A 94 13.78 -3.65 8.77
C HIS A 94 15.12 -3.38 9.50
N ASN A 95 15.45 -2.10 9.76
CA ASN A 95 16.64 -1.67 10.52
C ASN A 95 16.32 -1.31 11.99
N GLY A 96 15.05 -1.04 12.32
CA GLY A 96 14.66 -0.58 13.65
C GLY A 96 14.63 0.96 13.81
N ASP A 97 14.73 1.72 12.72
CA ASP A 97 14.91 3.18 12.75
C ASP A 97 13.59 3.96 12.91
N TYR A 98 12.46 3.39 12.46
CA TYR A 98 11.16 4.05 12.43
C TYR A 98 10.10 3.30 13.26
N PRO A 99 10.23 3.30 14.60
CA PRO A 99 9.27 2.61 15.46
C PRO A 99 7.96 3.40 15.60
N PHE A 100 6.83 2.70 15.54
CA PHE A 100 5.51 3.26 15.81
C PHE A 100 4.59 2.18 16.40
N GLU A 101 3.50 2.61 17.01
CA GLU A 101 2.48 1.72 17.57
C GLU A 101 1.25 1.72 16.67
N VAL A 102 0.70 0.52 16.48
CA VAL A 102 -0.53 0.29 15.72
C VAL A 102 -1.55 -0.30 16.67
N ARG A 103 -2.76 0.24 16.65
CA ARG A 103 -3.93 -0.33 17.28
C ARG A 103 -4.89 -0.84 16.22
N LEU A 104 -5.43 -2.04 16.40
CA LEU A 104 -6.45 -2.54 15.50
C LEU A 104 -7.73 -1.70 15.62
N HIS A 105 -8.38 -1.48 14.49
CA HIS A 105 -9.63 -0.74 14.39
C HIS A 105 -10.56 -1.43 13.37
N PRO A 106 -11.87 -1.17 13.40
CA PRO A 106 -12.79 -1.72 12.41
C PRO A 106 -12.39 -1.33 10.98
N VAL A 107 -12.39 -2.31 10.10
CA VAL A 107 -12.06 -2.11 8.68
C VAL A 107 -13.34 -1.99 7.87
N SER A 108 -13.45 -0.94 7.07
CA SER A 108 -14.57 -0.72 6.15
C SER A 108 -14.07 -0.19 4.80
N ARG A 109 -14.89 -0.37 3.76
CA ARG A 109 -14.56 0.22 2.45
C ARG A 109 -14.76 1.73 2.50
N PRO A 110 -13.73 2.52 2.18
CA PRO A 110 -13.87 3.96 2.08
C PRO A 110 -14.76 4.34 0.90
N VAL A 111 -15.44 5.48 1.01
CA VAL A 111 -16.22 6.02 -0.11
C VAL A 111 -15.27 6.38 -1.26
N TRP A 112 -15.59 5.95 -2.47
CA TRP A 112 -14.78 6.21 -3.66
C TRP A 112 -14.93 7.64 -4.21
N LYS A 113 -15.85 8.44 -3.64
CA LYS A 113 -16.07 9.85 -4.01
C LYS A 113 -16.14 10.69 -2.75
N ALA A 114 -15.22 11.64 -2.64
CA ALA A 114 -15.09 12.53 -1.49
C ALA A 114 -15.02 14.00 -1.93
N PRO A 115 -15.44 14.94 -1.07
CA PRO A 115 -15.16 16.36 -1.31
C PRO A 115 -13.64 16.62 -1.26
N ARG A 116 -13.20 17.70 -1.92
CA ARG A 116 -11.81 18.13 -1.87
C ARG A 116 -11.54 18.80 -0.53
N SER A 117 -10.50 18.37 0.15
CA SER A 117 -9.93 19.05 1.32
C SER A 117 -9.16 20.32 0.88
N GLU A 118 -8.79 21.16 1.83
CA GLU A 118 -7.94 22.33 1.56
C GLU A 118 -6.63 21.92 0.90
N LYS A 119 -6.00 20.86 1.44
CA LYS A 119 -4.76 20.28 0.90
C LYS A 119 -4.95 18.80 0.60
N VAL A 120 -4.41 18.36 -0.52
CA VAL A 120 -4.31 16.93 -0.89
C VAL A 120 -2.84 16.65 -1.16
N PHE A 121 -2.24 15.77 -0.35
CA PHE A 121 -0.89 15.28 -0.60
C PHE A 121 -0.97 13.93 -1.31
N VAL A 122 -0.30 13.81 -2.45
CA VAL A 122 -0.34 12.60 -3.29
C VAL A 122 1.04 12.01 -3.42
N MET A 123 1.15 10.71 -3.18
CA MET A 123 2.36 9.93 -3.45
C MET A 123 2.01 8.61 -4.12
N SER A 124 2.99 7.98 -4.77
CA SER A 124 2.83 6.70 -5.47
C SER A 124 4.08 5.85 -5.34
N ASP A 125 3.93 4.53 -5.53
CA ASP A 125 5.02 3.57 -5.70
C ASP A 125 6.08 3.58 -4.58
N PRO A 126 5.70 3.50 -3.29
CA PRO A 126 6.68 3.48 -2.20
C PRO A 126 7.55 2.22 -2.18
N HIS A 127 7.06 1.12 -2.75
CA HIS A 127 7.80 -0.13 -2.96
C HIS A 127 8.67 -0.55 -1.78
N GLY A 128 8.07 -0.63 -0.59
CA GLY A 128 8.77 -1.08 0.61
C GLY A 128 9.96 -0.19 1.02
N ARG A 129 9.96 1.11 0.70
CA ARG A 129 10.96 2.11 1.07
C ARG A 129 10.43 3.00 2.20
N MET A 130 10.44 2.47 3.43
CA MET A 130 9.95 3.19 4.62
C MET A 130 10.68 4.51 4.84
N ASP A 131 11.98 4.55 4.60
CA ASP A 131 12.82 5.74 4.66
C ASP A 131 12.31 6.88 3.77
N CYS A 132 11.97 6.55 2.53
CA CYS A 132 11.41 7.52 1.57
C CYS A 132 10.00 7.96 2.00
N VAL A 133 9.14 7.04 2.41
CA VAL A 133 7.77 7.35 2.88
C VAL A 133 7.82 8.32 4.06
N VAL A 134 8.60 8.00 5.09
CA VAL A 134 8.71 8.84 6.29
C VAL A 134 9.27 10.21 5.94
N SER A 135 10.33 10.26 5.13
CA SER A 135 10.93 11.53 4.69
C SER A 135 9.94 12.42 3.94
N LEU A 136 9.17 11.85 3.00
CA LEU A 136 8.16 12.58 2.24
C LEU A 136 7.01 13.07 3.12
N LEU A 137 6.46 12.19 3.96
CA LEU A 137 5.31 12.53 4.79
C LEU A 137 5.68 13.58 5.87
N ARG A 138 6.83 13.45 6.54
CA ARG A 138 7.34 14.46 7.48
C ARG A 138 7.64 15.78 6.80
N GLY A 139 8.38 15.74 5.70
CA GLY A 139 8.77 16.94 4.96
C GLY A 139 7.59 17.77 4.45
N ASN A 140 6.41 17.17 4.31
CA ASN A 140 5.17 17.83 3.90
C ASN A 140 4.17 18.05 5.06
N GLY A 141 4.56 17.75 6.30
CA GLY A 141 3.73 17.95 7.48
C GLY A 141 2.52 17.02 7.55
N VAL A 142 2.58 15.88 6.86
CA VAL A 142 1.50 14.86 6.90
C VAL A 142 1.57 14.06 8.19
N ILE A 143 2.79 13.74 8.65
CA ILE A 143 3.07 13.10 9.92
C ILE A 143 4.07 13.91 10.75
N ASP A 144 4.02 13.75 12.06
CA ASP A 144 4.98 14.31 13.00
C ASP A 144 6.24 13.44 13.16
N GLU A 145 7.13 13.83 14.08
CA GLU A 145 8.38 13.12 14.39
C GLU A 145 8.15 11.72 14.98
N ASN A 146 6.97 11.46 15.53
CA ASN A 146 6.57 10.17 16.12
C ASN A 146 5.73 9.32 15.17
N LEU A 147 5.62 9.70 13.89
CA LEU A 147 4.81 9.07 12.86
C LEU A 147 3.29 9.12 13.17
N HIS A 148 2.82 10.13 13.90
CA HIS A 148 1.40 10.42 14.08
C HIS A 148 0.89 11.39 13.02
N TRP A 149 -0.39 11.28 12.71
CA TRP A 149 -1.06 12.19 11.80
C TRP A 149 -0.99 13.65 12.29
N SER A 150 -0.48 14.53 11.45
CA SER A 150 -0.34 15.97 11.73
C SER A 150 -0.92 16.87 10.62
N PHE A 151 -1.62 16.28 9.64
CA PHE A 151 -2.14 17.00 8.48
C PHE A 151 -3.55 17.59 8.72
N GLY A 152 -4.09 17.48 9.93
CA GLY A 152 -5.41 18.01 10.30
C GLY A 152 -6.52 17.45 9.43
N GLY A 153 -7.45 18.30 8.97
CA GLY A 153 -8.59 17.92 8.12
C GLY A 153 -8.25 17.69 6.64
N ASN A 154 -6.97 17.52 6.29
CA ASN A 154 -6.51 17.37 4.90
C ASN A 154 -6.48 15.90 4.45
N HIS A 155 -6.06 15.66 3.22
CA HIS A 155 -6.17 14.36 2.58
C HIS A 155 -4.80 13.87 2.09
N LEU A 156 -4.39 12.67 2.53
CA LEU A 156 -3.29 11.90 1.98
C LEU A 156 -3.82 10.88 0.97
N VAL A 157 -3.27 10.85 -0.23
CA VAL A 157 -3.58 9.85 -1.25
C VAL A 157 -2.32 9.09 -1.61
N ILE A 158 -2.35 7.77 -1.47
CA ILE A 158 -1.29 6.86 -1.87
C ILE A 158 -1.80 6.03 -3.04
N ILE A 159 -1.19 6.23 -4.22
CA ILE A 159 -1.64 5.61 -5.46
C ILE A 159 -0.89 4.30 -5.71
N GLY A 160 -1.10 3.30 -4.86
CA GLY A 160 -0.67 1.92 -5.05
C GLY A 160 0.82 1.63 -4.93
N ASP A 161 1.14 0.38 -5.14
CA ASP A 161 2.47 -0.19 -5.24
C ASP A 161 3.32 -0.05 -3.98
N ILE A 162 2.76 -0.48 -2.84
CA ILE A 162 3.51 -0.64 -1.59
C ILE A 162 4.36 -1.92 -1.63
N PHE A 163 3.82 -3.01 -2.21
CA PHE A 163 4.54 -4.26 -2.34
C PHE A 163 5.80 -4.16 -3.22
N ASP A 164 6.65 -5.17 -3.07
CA ASP A 164 7.82 -5.46 -3.88
C ASP A 164 9.01 -4.48 -3.73
N ARG A 165 10.14 -4.88 -4.29
CA ARG A 165 11.41 -4.15 -4.44
C ARG A 165 12.10 -3.77 -3.14
N GLY A 166 11.39 -3.24 -2.15
CA GLY A 166 11.93 -2.85 -0.85
C GLY A 166 11.76 -3.92 0.23
N LYS A 167 12.14 -3.59 1.46
CA LYS A 167 12.13 -4.52 2.60
C LYS A 167 11.05 -4.19 3.64
N ASP A 168 10.29 -3.11 3.47
CA ASP A 168 9.37 -2.58 4.49
C ASP A 168 7.92 -2.47 4.00
N ALA A 169 7.51 -3.35 3.07
CA ALA A 169 6.14 -3.33 2.54
C ALA A 169 5.10 -3.52 3.66
N THR A 170 5.31 -4.52 4.53
CA THR A 170 4.42 -4.80 5.67
C THR A 170 4.33 -3.61 6.62
N GLN A 171 5.46 -2.97 6.90
CA GLN A 171 5.56 -1.82 7.79
C GLN A 171 4.85 -0.59 7.22
N ILE A 172 4.97 -0.36 5.92
CA ILE A 172 4.26 0.74 5.24
C ILE A 172 2.75 0.49 5.25
N PHE A 173 2.28 -0.74 5.02
CA PHE A 173 0.86 -1.07 5.15
C PHE A 173 0.35 -0.76 6.57
N TRP A 174 1.08 -1.15 7.61
CA TRP A 174 0.70 -0.83 8.98
C TRP A 174 0.72 0.68 9.29
N LEU A 175 1.67 1.41 8.72
CA LEU A 175 1.68 2.87 8.85
C LEU A 175 0.43 3.49 8.21
N VAL A 176 0.07 3.06 6.99
CA VAL A 176 -1.13 3.56 6.29
C VAL A 176 -2.39 3.19 7.06
N TYR A 177 -2.51 1.94 7.53
CA TYR A 177 -3.61 1.47 8.36
C TYR A 177 -3.79 2.34 9.61
N LYS A 178 -2.70 2.60 10.35
CA LYS A 178 -2.70 3.49 11.52
C LYS A 178 -3.13 4.92 11.17
N LEU A 179 -2.58 5.47 10.10
CA LEU A 179 -2.85 6.85 9.69
C LEU A 179 -4.29 7.04 9.20
N GLU A 180 -4.97 6.01 8.69
CA GLU A 180 -6.40 6.09 8.35
C GLU A 180 -7.25 6.40 9.59
N ASP A 181 -7.06 5.66 10.69
CA ASP A 181 -7.79 5.85 11.94
C ASP A 181 -7.48 7.22 12.58
N GLU A 182 -6.20 7.61 12.59
CA GLU A 182 -5.78 8.89 13.14
C GLU A 182 -6.30 10.09 12.32
N ALA A 183 -6.27 9.99 10.99
CA ALA A 183 -6.79 11.00 10.10
C ALA A 183 -8.30 11.18 10.28
N GLU A 184 -9.06 10.10 10.32
CA GLU A 184 -10.51 10.14 10.54
C GLU A 184 -10.86 10.86 11.85
N LYS A 185 -10.17 10.54 12.95
CA LYS A 185 -10.34 11.20 14.24
C LYS A 185 -9.99 12.69 14.21
N ALA A 186 -9.08 13.10 13.33
CA ALA A 186 -8.69 14.51 13.12
C ALA A 186 -9.57 15.24 12.08
N GLY A 187 -10.58 14.57 11.52
CA GLY A 187 -11.43 15.10 10.45
C GLY A 187 -10.74 15.14 9.07
N GLY A 188 -9.58 14.50 8.94
CA GLY A 188 -8.84 14.29 7.71
C GLY A 188 -9.16 12.96 7.05
N ARG A 189 -8.34 12.57 6.08
CA ARG A 189 -8.54 11.32 5.36
C ARG A 189 -7.24 10.75 4.80
N VAL A 190 -7.13 9.44 4.78
CA VAL A 190 -6.13 8.70 4.01
C VAL A 190 -6.84 7.84 2.97
N SER A 191 -6.42 7.92 1.72
CA SER A 191 -6.82 7.01 0.64
C SER A 191 -5.61 6.20 0.21
N PHE A 192 -5.72 4.88 0.27
CA PHE A 192 -4.80 3.96 -0.37
C PHE A 192 -5.51 3.27 -1.52
N LEU A 193 -4.99 3.42 -2.73
CA LEU A 193 -5.49 2.78 -3.93
C LEU A 193 -4.65 1.55 -4.27
N LEU A 194 -5.31 0.50 -4.76
CA LEU A 194 -4.61 -0.71 -5.20
C LEU A 194 -3.83 -0.44 -6.49
N GLY A 195 -2.54 -0.79 -6.49
CA GLY A 195 -1.69 -0.80 -7.67
C GLY A 195 -1.58 -2.20 -8.28
N ASN A 196 -0.80 -2.32 -9.34
CA ASN A 196 -0.59 -3.61 -9.99
C ASN A 196 0.28 -4.54 -9.14
N HIS A 197 1.19 -4.03 -8.30
CA HIS A 197 2.00 -4.87 -7.43
C HIS A 197 1.19 -5.50 -6.30
N GLU A 198 0.14 -4.84 -5.79
CA GLU A 198 -0.80 -5.48 -4.87
C GLU A 198 -1.49 -6.67 -5.54
N THR A 199 -2.00 -6.48 -6.75
CA THR A 199 -2.67 -7.57 -7.47
C THR A 199 -1.71 -8.68 -7.90
N MET A 200 -0.45 -8.37 -8.23
CA MET A 200 0.58 -9.35 -8.58
C MET A 200 0.93 -10.24 -7.39
N VAL A 201 1.31 -9.64 -6.26
CA VAL A 201 1.72 -10.39 -5.06
C VAL A 201 0.57 -11.27 -4.56
N LEU A 202 -0.64 -10.73 -4.46
CA LEU A 202 -1.80 -11.50 -3.99
C LEU A 202 -2.23 -12.62 -4.95
N ALA A 203 -1.86 -12.54 -6.24
CA ALA A 203 -2.02 -13.61 -7.22
C ALA A 203 -0.79 -14.54 -7.34
N ASP A 204 0.12 -14.51 -6.37
CA ASP A 204 1.35 -15.33 -6.31
C ASP A 204 2.38 -15.02 -7.42
N ASP A 205 2.34 -13.81 -7.99
CA ASP A 205 3.40 -13.34 -8.89
C ASP A 205 4.48 -12.60 -8.09
N LEU A 206 5.47 -13.34 -7.62
CA LEU A 206 6.51 -12.89 -6.68
C LEU A 206 7.83 -12.51 -7.36
N ARG A 207 7.80 -12.12 -8.63
CA ARG A 207 9.01 -11.81 -9.43
C ARG A 207 9.86 -10.69 -8.84
N TYR A 208 9.25 -9.73 -8.18
CA TYR A 208 9.89 -8.55 -7.60
C TYR A 208 9.96 -8.57 -6.08
N THR A 209 9.41 -9.62 -5.46
CA THR A 209 9.35 -9.79 -4.01
C THR A 209 10.72 -10.13 -3.44
N LYS A 210 11.13 -9.41 -2.39
CA LYS A 210 12.40 -9.63 -1.70
C LYS A 210 12.46 -10.99 -1.03
N GLU A 211 13.64 -11.58 -1.00
CA GLU A 211 13.88 -12.92 -0.48
C GLU A 211 13.51 -13.06 1.01
N LYS A 212 13.66 -11.99 1.82
CA LYS A 212 13.25 -12.03 3.23
C LYS A 212 11.79 -12.50 3.43
N TYR A 213 10.89 -12.07 2.55
CA TYR A 213 9.47 -12.42 2.63
C TYR A 213 9.21 -13.87 2.22
N LYS A 214 9.89 -14.32 1.17
CA LYS A 214 9.79 -15.70 0.69
C LYS A 214 10.37 -16.67 1.73
N SER A 215 11.53 -16.33 2.30
CA SER A 215 12.18 -17.13 3.35
C SER A 215 11.32 -17.24 4.61
N LEU A 216 10.65 -16.14 5.03
CA LEU A 216 9.71 -16.20 6.15
C LEU A 216 8.52 -17.12 5.84
N ALA A 217 7.93 -16.96 4.67
CA ALA A 217 6.80 -17.80 4.28
C ALA A 217 7.18 -19.29 4.20
N GLU A 218 8.36 -19.61 3.66
CA GLU A 218 8.90 -20.97 3.60
C GLU A 218 9.12 -21.55 5.00
N GLU A 219 9.70 -20.79 5.93
CA GLU A 219 9.90 -21.20 7.32
C GLU A 219 8.57 -21.50 8.04
N LEU A 220 7.51 -20.75 7.69
CA LEU A 220 6.16 -20.97 8.21
C LEU A 220 5.40 -22.11 7.50
N GLY A 221 5.97 -22.71 6.46
CA GLY A 221 5.29 -23.70 5.61
C GLY A 221 4.11 -23.09 4.82
N MET A 222 4.21 -21.82 4.47
CA MET A 222 3.17 -21.04 3.80
C MET A 222 3.69 -20.45 2.47
N ARG A 223 2.78 -19.97 1.63
CA ARG A 223 3.14 -19.07 0.52
C ARG A 223 3.03 -17.61 1.00
N TYR A 224 3.90 -16.73 0.51
CA TYR A 224 3.92 -15.33 0.92
C TYR A 224 2.54 -14.62 0.80
N PRO A 225 1.75 -14.80 -0.28
CA PRO A 225 0.42 -14.19 -0.36
C PRO A 225 -0.54 -14.61 0.75
N GLN A 226 -0.34 -15.78 1.36
CA GLN A 226 -1.19 -16.24 2.46
C GLN A 226 -1.02 -15.41 3.75
N LEU A 227 0.10 -14.68 3.87
CA LEU A 227 0.30 -13.72 4.97
C LEU A 227 -0.54 -12.45 4.81
N PHE A 228 -1.16 -12.28 3.66
CA PHE A 228 -2.08 -11.19 3.31
C PHE A 228 -3.41 -11.73 2.75
N GLY A 229 -3.76 -12.96 3.08
CA GLY A 229 -5.01 -13.59 2.63
C GLY A 229 -6.27 -12.98 3.25
N PRO A 230 -7.47 -13.38 2.79
CA PRO A 230 -8.75 -12.82 3.25
C PRO A 230 -9.06 -13.12 4.73
N ASP A 231 -8.32 -14.04 5.34
CA ASP A 231 -8.38 -14.40 6.75
C ASP A 231 -7.32 -13.66 7.61
N THR A 232 -6.61 -12.68 7.04
CA THR A 232 -5.63 -11.87 7.77
C THR A 232 -6.12 -10.43 7.96
N GLU A 233 -5.60 -9.71 8.95
CA GLU A 233 -6.01 -8.31 9.18
C GLU A 233 -5.68 -7.42 7.99
N LEU A 234 -4.43 -7.44 7.51
CA LEU A 234 -4.05 -6.64 6.34
C LEU A 234 -4.73 -7.12 5.06
N GLY A 235 -5.02 -8.41 4.94
CA GLY A 235 -5.77 -8.93 3.80
C GLY A 235 -7.20 -8.40 3.75
N ARG A 236 -7.91 -8.45 4.88
CA ARG A 236 -9.26 -7.85 5.03
C ARG A 236 -9.24 -6.36 4.73
N TRP A 237 -8.22 -5.67 5.21
CA TRP A 237 -8.03 -4.25 4.93
C TRP A 237 -7.79 -4.00 3.43
N LEU A 238 -6.89 -4.76 2.78
CA LEU A 238 -6.62 -4.66 1.34
C LEU A 238 -7.86 -4.93 0.48
N GLU A 239 -8.69 -5.91 0.85
CA GLU A 239 -9.94 -6.23 0.14
C GLU A 239 -10.93 -5.05 0.10
N THR A 240 -10.88 -4.18 1.10
CA THR A 240 -11.75 -3.00 1.14
C THR A 240 -11.19 -1.80 0.39
N ARG A 241 -9.96 -1.83 -0.10
CA ARG A 241 -9.35 -0.68 -0.78
C ARG A 241 -9.95 -0.48 -2.17
N ASN A 242 -10.04 0.79 -2.55
CA ASN A 242 -10.48 1.16 -3.88
C ASN A 242 -9.31 1.08 -4.88
N THR A 243 -9.61 0.91 -6.15
CA THR A 243 -8.66 1.04 -7.26
C THR A 243 -8.75 2.43 -7.87
N ILE A 244 -9.94 3.04 -7.80
CA ILE A 244 -10.21 4.37 -8.35
C ILE A 244 -10.94 5.19 -7.29
N GLU A 245 -10.51 6.43 -7.07
CA GLU A 245 -11.24 7.41 -6.25
C GLU A 245 -11.38 8.75 -6.97
N ILE A 246 -12.46 9.47 -6.65
CA ILE A 246 -12.70 10.85 -7.10
C ILE A 246 -12.70 11.75 -5.87
N ILE A 247 -11.80 12.73 -5.83
CA ILE A 247 -11.70 13.71 -4.76
C ILE A 247 -11.94 15.10 -5.34
N GLY A 248 -13.06 15.70 -5.00
CA GLY A 248 -13.52 16.91 -5.67
C GLY A 248 -13.82 16.68 -7.15
N SER A 249 -13.03 17.26 -8.03
CA SER A 249 -13.08 17.09 -9.48
C SER A 249 -11.99 16.19 -10.04
N ASP A 250 -11.08 15.72 -9.22
CA ASP A 250 -9.87 14.99 -9.63
C ASP A 250 -10.09 13.48 -9.45
N LEU A 251 -9.68 12.69 -10.44
CA LEU A 251 -9.73 11.24 -10.42
C LEU A 251 -8.33 10.69 -10.16
N TYR A 252 -8.25 9.78 -9.21
CA TYR A 252 -7.02 9.10 -8.81
C TYR A 252 -7.11 7.62 -9.14
N VAL A 253 -6.10 7.11 -9.84
CA VAL A 253 -5.98 5.71 -10.24
C VAL A 253 -4.51 5.39 -10.49
N HIS A 254 -4.07 4.18 -10.12
CA HIS A 254 -2.74 3.71 -10.46
C HIS A 254 -2.65 3.42 -11.96
N ALA A 255 -1.57 3.83 -12.63
CA ALA A 255 -1.26 3.65 -14.05
C ALA A 255 -2.23 4.30 -15.06
N GLY A 256 -3.54 4.39 -14.82
CA GLY A 256 -4.50 5.04 -15.72
C GLY A 256 -5.71 4.18 -16.09
N LEU A 257 -6.64 4.78 -16.86
CA LEU A 257 -7.85 4.11 -17.34
C LEU A 257 -7.67 3.66 -18.79
N GLY A 258 -7.85 2.36 -19.02
CA GLY A 258 -7.83 1.77 -20.36
C GLY A 258 -9.07 2.12 -21.17
N ARG A 259 -9.03 1.89 -22.49
CA ARG A 259 -10.15 2.11 -23.40
C ARG A 259 -11.42 1.41 -22.97
N MET A 260 -11.29 0.20 -22.44
CA MET A 260 -12.40 -0.64 -21.97
C MET A 260 -13.27 0.10 -20.94
N PHE A 261 -12.69 0.92 -20.07
CA PHE A 261 -13.45 1.71 -19.11
C PHE A 261 -14.53 2.58 -19.79
N TYR A 262 -14.22 3.09 -20.97
CA TYR A 262 -15.12 3.94 -21.74
C TYR A 262 -16.03 3.14 -22.70
N ASP A 263 -15.48 2.11 -23.31
CA ASP A 263 -16.18 1.32 -24.33
C ASP A 263 -17.31 0.48 -23.70
N GLU A 264 -17.10 -0.02 -22.46
CA GLU A 264 -18.08 -0.80 -21.71
C GLU A 264 -18.94 0.07 -20.75
N ASP A 265 -18.81 1.40 -20.79
CA ASP A 265 -19.54 2.36 -19.93
C ASP A 265 -19.46 2.02 -18.42
N LEU A 266 -18.27 1.59 -17.97
CA LEU A 266 -18.05 1.14 -16.59
C LEU A 266 -18.11 2.29 -15.60
N SER A 267 -18.77 2.07 -14.46
CA SER A 267 -18.74 3.01 -13.34
C SER A 267 -17.55 2.73 -12.43
N VAL A 268 -17.08 3.77 -11.71
CA VAL A 268 -16.03 3.65 -10.69
C VAL A 268 -16.41 2.61 -9.62
N SER A 269 -17.66 2.58 -9.18
CA SER A 269 -18.14 1.61 -8.19
C SER A 269 -17.99 0.17 -8.68
N GLN A 270 -18.42 -0.10 -9.92
CA GLN A 270 -18.31 -1.45 -10.50
C GLN A 270 -16.86 -1.91 -10.58
N VAL A 271 -15.94 -1.05 -11.06
CA VAL A 271 -14.52 -1.39 -11.14
C VAL A 271 -13.95 -1.69 -9.75
N ASN A 272 -14.21 -0.85 -8.75
CA ASN A 272 -13.75 -1.07 -7.38
C ASN A 272 -14.28 -2.38 -6.79
N GLU A 273 -15.54 -2.70 -7.02
CA GLU A 273 -16.16 -3.94 -6.53
C GLU A 273 -15.59 -5.19 -7.21
N GLU A 274 -15.42 -5.15 -8.54
CA GLU A 274 -14.91 -6.30 -9.29
C GLU A 274 -13.44 -6.60 -8.99
N ILE A 275 -12.61 -5.56 -8.92
CA ILE A 275 -11.19 -5.74 -8.55
C ILE A 275 -11.09 -6.29 -7.12
N SER A 276 -11.87 -5.78 -6.18
CA SER A 276 -11.91 -6.29 -4.81
C SER A 276 -12.28 -7.77 -4.74
N LYS A 277 -13.34 -8.19 -5.43
CA LYS A 277 -13.76 -9.60 -5.49
C LYS A 277 -12.70 -10.52 -6.06
N ALA A 278 -11.93 -10.01 -7.02
CA ALA A 278 -10.88 -10.77 -7.69
C ALA A 278 -9.52 -10.72 -6.98
N LEU A 279 -9.38 -9.92 -5.93
CA LEU A 279 -8.08 -9.57 -5.36
C LEU A 279 -7.25 -10.79 -4.91
N PHE A 280 -7.90 -11.81 -4.35
CA PHE A 280 -7.25 -13.05 -3.89
C PHE A 280 -7.34 -14.22 -4.87
N MET A 281 -7.90 -13.99 -6.06
CA MET A 281 -8.00 -15.01 -7.08
C MET A 281 -6.67 -15.21 -7.80
N SER A 282 -6.39 -16.44 -8.18
CA SER A 282 -5.25 -16.75 -9.05
C SER A 282 -5.40 -16.08 -10.42
N LYS A 283 -4.29 -15.90 -11.11
CA LYS A 283 -4.27 -15.32 -12.46
C LYS A 283 -5.19 -16.07 -13.45
N SER A 284 -5.34 -17.38 -13.30
CA SER A 284 -6.24 -18.19 -14.13
C SER A 284 -7.71 -17.93 -13.84
N GLU A 285 -8.07 -17.80 -12.56
CA GLU A 285 -9.43 -17.47 -12.13
C GLU A 285 -9.85 -16.08 -12.58
N ARG A 286 -8.98 -15.09 -12.42
CA ARG A 286 -9.22 -13.71 -12.90
C ARG A 286 -9.52 -13.65 -14.39
N LYS A 287 -8.77 -14.37 -15.21
CA LYS A 287 -8.98 -14.42 -16.66
C LYS A 287 -10.36 -14.99 -17.06
N ALA A 288 -10.95 -15.81 -16.20
CA ALA A 288 -12.25 -16.41 -16.46
C ALA A 288 -13.44 -15.51 -16.08
N LEU A 289 -13.20 -14.47 -15.26
CA LEU A 289 -14.27 -13.64 -14.69
C LEU A 289 -14.58 -12.40 -15.53
N SER A 290 -13.59 -11.62 -15.86
CA SER A 290 -13.79 -10.33 -16.52
C SER A 290 -12.50 -9.84 -17.17
N PRO A 291 -12.58 -9.10 -18.28
CA PRO A 291 -11.44 -8.40 -18.84
C PRO A 291 -10.88 -7.29 -17.94
N LEU A 292 -11.55 -6.95 -16.83
CA LEU A 292 -11.09 -5.96 -15.84
C LEU A 292 -10.10 -6.54 -14.83
N THR A 293 -10.02 -7.84 -14.68
CA THR A 293 -9.21 -8.54 -13.68
C THR A 293 -8.14 -9.37 -14.35
#